data_60c353f7c18c26d8eeaa5d7607fe1c76
#
_entry.id   60c353f7c18c26d8eeaa5d7607fe1c76
#
_cell.length_a   1.000
_cell.length_b   1.000
_cell.length_c   1.000
_cell.angle_alpha   90.00
_cell.angle_beta   90.00
_cell.angle_gamma   90.00
#
_symmetry.space_group_name_H-M   'P 1'
#
loop_
_entity.id
_entity.type
_entity.pdbx_description
1 polymer ?
#
loop_
_entity_poly.entity_id
_entity_poly.type
_entity_poly.pdbx_seq_one_letter_code
_entity_poly.pdbx_strand_id
1 'polypeptide(L)'
;MTENKELHFETLQLHAGQEPDAVTRARAVPIYATTSYTFKNSEHAANVFAGKELAHIYSRIDNPTLFVFERRMAALEGGVAAMSTSSGQAAQFITVINLCVAGDNIISSSYLYGGTYIQFKVAHDAGIPVIVDNTFGAAGYLIKPIKYGADIVVHSATKWIGGHGTTIGGVIIDAARLEIMRNVGACQNPFGGFLLIQGLETLSLRVHRQAENSLELARWLELRDDVLWVSYPGLESHPYHQNAKKYMQNGFGCVLTFGVKGGENAGSAFIDALQLASHLANVGDAKTLVIHPASTTHQQLNDEEQISAGVSKEMVRVSVGYEHIDDIKEDFENAFKKVREIE
;
A
#
# COMPACT_ATOMS: atom_id res chain seq x y z
N MET A 1 -22.30 7.33 -29.32
CA MET A 1 -21.55 6.59 -28.25
C MET A 1 -20.11 6.60 -28.68
N THR A 2 -19.32 7.46 -28.11
CA THR A 2 -17.88 7.55 -28.33
C THR A 2 -17.23 6.32 -27.71
N GLU A 3 -16.32 5.67 -28.47
CA GLU A 3 -15.50 4.55 -28.03
C GLU A 3 -15.02 4.78 -26.58
N ASN A 4 -15.11 3.75 -25.74
CA ASN A 4 -14.65 3.77 -24.35
C ASN A 4 -13.15 4.09 -24.30
N LYS A 5 -12.80 5.36 -24.26
CA LYS A 5 -11.43 5.82 -24.04
C LYS A 5 -11.05 5.44 -22.61
N GLU A 6 -10.11 4.55 -22.45
CA GLU A 6 -9.54 4.22 -21.14
C GLU A 6 -8.89 5.50 -20.55
N LEU A 7 -9.36 5.92 -19.38
CA LEU A 7 -8.85 7.12 -18.72
C LEU A 7 -7.48 6.83 -18.08
N HIS A 8 -6.62 7.82 -18.07
CA HIS A 8 -5.32 7.74 -17.40
C HIS A 8 -5.48 7.68 -15.88
N PHE A 9 -4.48 7.15 -15.19
CA PHE A 9 -4.47 6.97 -13.73
C PHE A 9 -4.81 8.25 -12.97
N GLU A 10 -4.19 9.38 -13.37
CA GLU A 10 -4.37 10.69 -12.76
C GLU A 10 -5.83 11.19 -12.85
N THR A 11 -6.54 10.81 -13.90
CA THR A 11 -7.97 11.13 -14.06
C THR A 11 -8.82 10.16 -13.25
N LEU A 12 -8.50 8.86 -13.27
CA LEU A 12 -9.23 7.85 -12.50
C LEU A 12 -9.15 8.13 -11.00
N GLN A 13 -7.98 8.51 -10.48
CA GLN A 13 -7.82 8.80 -9.04
C GLN A 13 -8.68 9.97 -8.54
N LEU A 14 -9.11 10.86 -9.44
CA LEU A 14 -9.97 12.01 -9.13
C LEU A 14 -11.45 11.73 -9.35
N HIS A 15 -11.80 10.97 -10.38
CA HIS A 15 -13.17 10.90 -10.89
C HIS A 15 -13.82 9.52 -10.80
N ALA A 16 -13.04 8.44 -10.75
CA ALA A 16 -13.62 7.10 -10.75
C ALA A 16 -14.52 6.87 -9.52
N GLY A 17 -15.69 6.27 -9.78
CA GLY A 17 -16.65 5.90 -8.74
C GLY A 17 -17.42 7.06 -8.11
N GLN A 18 -17.19 8.31 -8.53
CA GLN A 18 -17.85 9.49 -7.96
C GLN A 18 -18.76 10.17 -8.98
N GLU A 19 -19.98 10.48 -8.54
CA GLU A 19 -20.92 11.39 -9.19
C GLU A 19 -21.32 12.48 -8.19
N PRO A 20 -21.73 13.69 -8.65
CA PRO A 20 -22.31 14.69 -7.78
C PRO A 20 -23.53 14.12 -7.03
N ASP A 21 -23.64 14.41 -5.74
CA ASP A 21 -24.77 13.93 -4.92
C ASP A 21 -26.11 14.23 -5.59
N ALA A 22 -26.98 13.23 -5.67
CA ALA A 22 -28.20 13.30 -6.45
C ALA A 22 -29.21 14.32 -5.90
N VAL A 23 -29.18 14.58 -4.60
CA VAL A 23 -30.13 15.48 -3.91
C VAL A 23 -29.55 16.90 -3.81
N THR A 24 -28.35 17.02 -3.25
CA THR A 24 -27.74 18.32 -2.94
C THR A 24 -26.85 18.86 -4.07
N ARG A 25 -26.49 18.01 -5.04
CA ARG A 25 -25.52 18.33 -6.09
C ARG A 25 -24.11 18.65 -5.55
N ALA A 26 -23.81 18.22 -4.33
CA ALA A 26 -22.50 18.41 -3.72
C ALA A 26 -21.40 17.83 -4.60
N ARG A 27 -20.34 18.62 -4.81
CA ARG A 27 -19.19 18.23 -5.63
C ARG A 27 -18.26 17.26 -4.86
N ALA A 28 -18.05 17.52 -3.57
CA ALA A 28 -17.29 16.62 -2.71
C ALA A 28 -18.12 15.40 -2.34
N VAL A 29 -17.46 14.28 -2.06
CA VAL A 29 -18.14 13.07 -1.56
C VAL A 29 -18.73 13.36 -0.19
N PRO A 30 -20.05 13.25 0.04
CA PRO A 30 -20.63 13.43 1.35
C PRO A 30 -20.16 12.33 2.33
N ILE A 31 -20.03 12.71 3.61
CA ILE A 31 -19.74 11.73 4.67
C ILE A 31 -21.06 11.26 5.27
N TYR A 32 -21.46 10.03 4.97
CA TYR A 32 -22.68 9.42 5.50
C TYR A 32 -22.41 8.75 6.85
N ALA A 33 -22.38 9.56 7.92
CA ALA A 33 -22.16 9.09 9.29
C ALA A 33 -23.48 8.56 9.89
N THR A 34 -23.97 7.45 9.33
CA THR A 34 -25.20 6.77 9.76
C THR A 34 -24.98 5.27 9.90
N THR A 35 -25.76 4.61 10.76
CA THR A 35 -25.73 3.15 10.89
C THR A 35 -26.63 2.44 9.89
N SER A 36 -27.80 3.04 9.57
CA SER A 36 -28.88 2.35 8.86
C SER A 36 -29.57 3.29 7.86
N TYR A 37 -30.23 2.68 6.91
CA TYR A 37 -30.97 3.37 5.84
C TYR A 37 -32.42 2.88 5.84
N THR A 38 -33.39 3.78 5.58
CA THR A 38 -34.81 3.46 5.55
C THR A 38 -35.22 2.85 4.19
N PHE A 39 -36.15 1.93 4.24
CA PHE A 39 -36.77 1.38 3.02
C PHE A 39 -37.99 2.21 2.63
N LYS A 40 -38.32 2.21 1.33
CA LYS A 40 -39.51 2.90 0.80
C LYS A 40 -40.82 2.28 1.33
N ASN A 41 -40.86 0.93 1.42
CA ASN A 41 -41.98 0.13 1.91
C ASN A 41 -41.50 -1.31 2.17
N SER A 42 -42.39 -2.20 2.63
CA SER A 42 -42.05 -3.60 2.95
C SER A 42 -41.63 -4.42 1.72
N GLU A 43 -42.21 -4.16 0.56
CA GLU A 43 -41.86 -4.83 -0.71
C GLU A 43 -40.41 -4.46 -1.13
N HIS A 44 -40.07 -3.17 -1.09
CA HIS A 44 -38.71 -2.71 -1.33
C HIS A 44 -37.72 -3.38 -0.38
N ALA A 45 -38.02 -3.45 0.93
CA ALA A 45 -37.19 -4.14 1.91
C ALA A 45 -36.96 -5.61 1.52
N ALA A 46 -38.03 -6.34 1.20
CA ALA A 46 -37.97 -7.75 0.79
C ALA A 46 -37.11 -7.96 -0.47
N ASN A 47 -37.27 -7.06 -1.47
CA ASN A 47 -36.49 -7.13 -2.72
C ASN A 47 -35.00 -6.86 -2.50
N VAL A 48 -34.65 -5.89 -1.64
CA VAL A 48 -33.25 -5.58 -1.31
C VAL A 48 -32.60 -6.76 -0.60
N PHE A 49 -33.26 -7.36 0.41
CA PHE A 49 -32.73 -8.53 1.12
C PHE A 49 -32.63 -9.78 0.22
N ALA A 50 -33.50 -9.91 -0.77
CA ALA A 50 -33.44 -10.97 -1.76
C ALA A 50 -32.42 -10.71 -2.90
N GLY A 51 -31.69 -9.59 -2.88
CA GLY A 51 -30.73 -9.21 -3.92
C GLY A 51 -31.37 -8.83 -5.28
N LYS A 52 -32.68 -8.59 -5.31
CA LYS A 52 -33.42 -8.19 -6.53
C LYS A 52 -33.35 -6.69 -6.81
N GLU A 53 -33.10 -5.90 -5.79
CA GLU A 53 -32.93 -4.44 -5.87
C GLU A 53 -31.70 -4.01 -5.07
N LEU A 54 -30.92 -3.07 -5.61
CA LEU A 54 -29.73 -2.54 -4.93
C LEU A 54 -30.14 -1.32 -4.10
N ALA A 55 -29.86 -1.36 -2.81
CA ALA A 55 -30.00 -0.22 -1.90
C ALA A 55 -29.09 -0.40 -0.69
N HIS A 56 -28.72 0.71 -0.06
CA HIS A 56 -27.99 0.67 1.20
C HIS A 56 -28.91 0.19 2.33
N ILE A 57 -28.38 -0.68 3.19
CA ILE A 57 -29.13 -1.29 4.29
C ILE A 57 -28.54 -0.83 5.63
N TYR A 58 -27.25 -1.06 5.79
CA TYR A 58 -26.55 -0.87 7.06
C TYR A 58 -25.06 -0.61 6.82
N SER A 59 -24.47 0.41 7.45
CA SER A 59 -23.12 0.89 7.14
C SER A 59 -21.98 -0.11 7.40
N ARG A 60 -22.22 -1.17 8.18
CA ARG A 60 -21.26 -2.29 8.27
C ARG A 60 -21.19 -3.11 6.98
N ILE A 61 -22.30 -3.18 6.25
CA ILE A 61 -22.42 -3.96 4.99
C ILE A 61 -21.92 -3.10 3.83
N ASP A 62 -22.44 -1.87 3.74
CA ASP A 62 -22.09 -0.90 2.71
C ASP A 62 -22.43 0.54 3.17
N ASN A 63 -21.70 1.51 2.67
CA ASN A 63 -21.91 2.92 2.98
C ASN A 63 -21.60 3.77 1.75
N PRO A 64 -22.43 4.78 1.40
CA PRO A 64 -22.23 5.56 0.17
C PRO A 64 -20.86 6.25 0.09
N THR A 65 -20.27 6.70 1.21
CA THR A 65 -18.92 7.26 1.23
C THR A 65 -17.88 6.20 0.86
N LEU A 66 -17.96 5.00 1.47
CA LEU A 66 -17.05 3.90 1.21
C LEU A 66 -17.20 3.36 -0.21
N PHE A 67 -18.41 3.37 -0.74
CA PHE A 67 -18.70 2.91 -2.10
C PHE A 67 -17.92 3.71 -3.18
N VAL A 68 -17.72 5.02 -2.96
CA VAL A 68 -16.87 5.82 -3.85
C VAL A 68 -15.40 5.37 -3.76
N PHE A 69 -14.90 5.15 -2.54
CA PHE A 69 -13.53 4.65 -2.33
C PHE A 69 -13.32 3.28 -3.00
N GLU A 70 -14.24 2.36 -2.79
CA GLU A 70 -14.19 0.99 -3.34
C GLU A 70 -14.20 0.99 -4.87
N ARG A 71 -15.12 1.71 -5.49
CA ARG A 71 -15.18 1.85 -6.97
C ARG A 71 -13.91 2.49 -7.52
N ARG A 72 -13.38 3.49 -6.84
CA ARG A 72 -12.14 4.16 -7.27
C ARG A 72 -10.95 3.20 -7.20
N MET A 73 -10.83 2.44 -6.13
CA MET A 73 -9.78 1.44 -5.99
C MET A 73 -9.88 0.32 -7.04
N ALA A 74 -11.08 -0.20 -7.30
CA ALA A 74 -11.28 -1.18 -8.36
C ALA A 74 -10.83 -0.63 -9.73
N ALA A 75 -11.20 0.60 -10.07
CA ALA A 75 -10.80 1.24 -11.33
C ALA A 75 -9.27 1.48 -11.41
N LEU A 76 -8.63 1.88 -10.32
CA LEU A 76 -7.18 2.15 -10.29
C LEU A 76 -6.35 0.88 -10.46
N GLU A 77 -6.72 -0.22 -9.81
CA GLU A 77 -6.05 -1.52 -9.94
C GLU A 77 -6.46 -2.30 -11.18
N GLY A 78 -7.62 -2.00 -11.77
CA GLY A 78 -8.18 -2.71 -12.93
C GLY A 78 -8.99 -3.94 -12.53
N GLY A 79 -9.51 -3.98 -11.30
CA GLY A 79 -10.40 -5.01 -10.80
C GLY A 79 -11.87 -4.76 -11.17
N VAL A 80 -12.71 -5.77 -10.96
CA VAL A 80 -14.17 -5.71 -11.20
C VAL A 80 -14.88 -5.01 -10.05
N ALA A 81 -14.46 -5.27 -8.82
CA ALA A 81 -15.02 -4.72 -7.60
C ALA A 81 -13.95 -4.56 -6.52
N ALA A 82 -14.25 -3.79 -5.48
CA ALA A 82 -13.43 -3.71 -4.28
C ALA A 82 -14.29 -3.61 -3.03
N MET A 83 -13.70 -3.99 -1.89
CA MET A 83 -14.31 -3.88 -0.57
C MET A 83 -13.31 -3.24 0.38
N SER A 84 -13.73 -2.18 1.05
CA SER A 84 -12.95 -1.52 2.11
C SER A 84 -13.05 -2.27 3.42
N THR A 85 -11.95 -2.29 4.16
CA THR A 85 -11.83 -2.95 5.46
C THR A 85 -11.19 -2.03 6.48
N SER A 86 -11.30 -2.38 7.76
CA SER A 86 -10.76 -1.59 8.87
C SER A 86 -9.24 -1.51 8.91
N SER A 87 -8.52 -2.42 8.24
CA SER A 87 -7.07 -2.44 8.17
C SER A 87 -6.56 -3.37 7.04
N GLY A 88 -5.28 -3.25 6.66
CA GLY A 88 -4.64 -4.20 5.74
C GLY A 88 -4.66 -5.64 6.28
N GLN A 89 -4.46 -5.85 7.58
CA GLN A 89 -4.57 -7.17 8.21
C GLN A 89 -5.99 -7.75 8.10
N ALA A 90 -7.02 -6.92 8.25
CA ALA A 90 -8.40 -7.35 8.03
C ALA A 90 -8.63 -7.76 6.57
N ALA A 91 -8.08 -7.02 5.61
CA ALA A 91 -8.15 -7.36 4.19
C ALA A 91 -7.52 -8.74 3.91
N GLN A 92 -6.29 -8.97 4.38
CA GLN A 92 -5.61 -10.27 4.22
C GLN A 92 -6.39 -11.41 4.89
N PHE A 93 -6.79 -11.23 6.15
CA PHE A 93 -7.51 -12.25 6.90
C PHE A 93 -8.83 -12.62 6.23
N ILE A 94 -9.65 -11.65 5.84
CA ILE A 94 -10.93 -11.88 5.16
C ILE A 94 -10.71 -12.62 3.84
N THR A 95 -9.70 -12.23 3.06
CA THR A 95 -9.38 -12.90 1.80
C THR A 95 -9.05 -14.37 2.04
N VAL A 96 -8.20 -14.67 3.02
CA VAL A 96 -7.79 -16.05 3.34
C VAL A 96 -8.98 -16.89 3.79
N ILE A 97 -9.76 -16.42 4.78
CA ILE A 97 -10.87 -17.22 5.32
C ILE A 97 -12.04 -17.38 4.33
N ASN A 98 -12.09 -16.57 3.30
CA ASN A 98 -13.08 -16.68 2.21
C ASN A 98 -12.70 -17.75 1.19
N LEU A 99 -11.41 -18.02 1.03
CA LEU A 99 -10.89 -18.96 0.03
C LEU A 99 -10.53 -20.31 0.62
N CYS A 100 -10.17 -20.37 1.91
CA CYS A 100 -9.59 -21.53 2.55
C CYS A 100 -10.42 -21.95 3.77
N VAL A 101 -10.51 -23.26 3.97
CA VAL A 101 -11.12 -23.89 5.16
C VAL A 101 -10.07 -24.69 5.94
N ALA A 102 -10.44 -25.17 7.14
CA ALA A 102 -9.54 -26.00 7.94
C ALA A 102 -9.11 -27.26 7.17
N GLY A 103 -7.81 -27.44 7.01
CA GLY A 103 -7.19 -28.53 6.22
C GLY A 103 -6.60 -28.08 4.90
N ASP A 104 -6.92 -26.89 4.41
CA ASP A 104 -6.30 -26.32 3.21
C ASP A 104 -4.89 -25.79 3.51
N ASN A 105 -4.08 -25.68 2.46
CA ASN A 105 -2.73 -25.16 2.54
C ASN A 105 -2.62 -23.83 1.79
N ILE A 106 -1.83 -22.92 2.35
CA ILE A 106 -1.45 -21.65 1.71
C ILE A 106 0.05 -21.70 1.44
N ILE A 107 0.44 -21.37 0.21
CA ILE A 107 1.84 -21.17 -0.16
C ILE A 107 2.13 -19.69 -0.10
N SER A 108 3.08 -19.29 0.73
CA SER A 108 3.55 -17.90 0.83
C SER A 108 5.04 -17.83 0.54
N SER A 109 5.49 -16.75 -0.08
CA SER A 109 6.91 -16.46 -0.26
C SER A 109 7.39 -15.57 0.87
N SER A 110 8.54 -15.88 1.46
CA SER A 110 9.23 -14.97 2.38
C SER A 110 9.88 -13.77 1.67
N TYR A 111 10.08 -13.89 0.34
CA TYR A 111 10.64 -12.85 -0.53
C TYR A 111 9.72 -12.64 -1.73
N LEU A 112 8.86 -11.65 -1.67
CA LEU A 112 7.88 -11.33 -2.72
C LEU A 112 8.47 -10.45 -3.83
N TYR A 113 9.69 -10.73 -4.35
CA TYR A 113 10.24 -9.97 -5.44
C TYR A 113 10.86 -10.84 -6.55
N GLY A 114 10.46 -10.60 -7.79
CA GLY A 114 11.14 -11.08 -9.01
C GLY A 114 10.76 -12.45 -9.57
N GLY A 115 10.34 -13.42 -8.75
CA GLY A 115 9.91 -14.75 -9.23
C GLY A 115 8.40 -14.88 -9.47
N THR A 116 7.66 -13.89 -9.11
CA THR A 116 6.20 -13.88 -8.96
C THR A 116 5.43 -14.10 -10.27
N TYR A 117 5.92 -13.58 -11.40
CA TYR A 117 5.22 -13.72 -12.68
C TYR A 117 5.10 -15.17 -13.17
N ILE A 118 6.17 -15.95 -13.06
CA ILE A 118 6.17 -17.37 -13.46
C ILE A 118 5.31 -18.17 -12.49
N GLN A 119 5.38 -17.86 -11.17
CA GLN A 119 4.58 -18.52 -10.15
C GLN A 119 3.10 -18.22 -10.32
N PHE A 120 2.70 -16.99 -10.67
CA PHE A 120 1.31 -16.60 -10.92
C PHE A 120 0.72 -17.40 -12.09
N LYS A 121 1.45 -17.49 -13.21
CA LYS A 121 0.99 -18.26 -14.36
C LYS A 121 0.83 -19.74 -14.03
N VAL A 122 1.81 -20.34 -13.34
CA VAL A 122 1.75 -21.76 -12.93
C VAL A 122 0.61 -22.00 -11.95
N ALA A 123 0.40 -21.12 -10.96
CA ALA A 123 -0.69 -21.22 -10.02
C ALA A 123 -2.04 -21.08 -10.73
N HIS A 124 -2.20 -20.08 -11.58
CA HIS A 124 -3.42 -19.82 -12.33
C HIS A 124 -3.77 -20.97 -13.29
N ASP A 125 -2.78 -21.50 -14.03
CA ASP A 125 -2.95 -22.65 -14.92
C ASP A 125 -3.36 -23.93 -14.13
N ALA A 126 -3.01 -24.01 -12.83
CA ALA A 126 -3.42 -25.08 -11.92
C ALA A 126 -4.75 -24.78 -11.18
N GLY A 127 -5.41 -23.68 -11.46
CA GLY A 127 -6.65 -23.26 -10.78
C GLY A 127 -6.48 -22.77 -9.35
N ILE A 128 -5.25 -22.41 -8.95
CA ILE A 128 -4.92 -21.91 -7.61
C ILE A 128 -5.03 -20.38 -7.63
N PRO A 129 -5.87 -19.76 -6.76
CA PRO A 129 -5.97 -18.31 -6.71
C PRO A 129 -4.67 -17.64 -6.28
N VAL A 130 -4.30 -16.58 -7.00
CA VAL A 130 -3.13 -15.76 -6.70
C VAL A 130 -3.55 -14.47 -6.01
N ILE A 131 -3.10 -14.30 -4.77
CA ILE A 131 -3.36 -13.12 -3.95
C ILE A 131 -2.08 -12.30 -3.86
N VAL A 132 -2.16 -11.01 -4.17
CA VAL A 132 -1.02 -10.08 -4.08
C VAL A 132 -1.31 -8.96 -3.09
N ASP A 133 -0.47 -8.81 -2.07
CA ASP A 133 -0.43 -7.58 -1.29
C ASP A 133 0.34 -6.52 -2.08
N ASN A 134 -0.39 -5.61 -2.70
CA ASN A 134 0.15 -4.54 -3.54
C ASN A 134 0.28 -3.20 -2.78
N THR A 135 0.40 -3.26 -1.45
CA THR A 135 0.55 -2.05 -0.62
C THR A 135 1.68 -1.14 -1.15
N PHE A 136 2.82 -1.73 -1.51
CA PHE A 136 3.97 -1.00 -2.05
C PHE A 136 3.81 -0.57 -3.52
N GLY A 137 2.83 -1.12 -4.22
CA GLY A 137 2.48 -0.71 -5.59
C GLY A 137 1.63 0.56 -5.66
N ALA A 138 1.27 1.14 -4.50
CA ALA A 138 0.60 2.42 -4.38
C ALA A 138 -0.68 2.50 -5.23
N ALA A 139 -1.68 1.68 -4.90
CA ALA A 139 -2.98 1.63 -5.58
C ALA A 139 -2.87 1.39 -7.11
N GLY A 140 -1.88 0.62 -7.55
CA GLY A 140 -1.66 0.34 -8.96
C GLY A 140 -0.90 1.42 -9.73
N TYR A 141 -0.41 2.45 -9.06
CA TYR A 141 0.38 3.52 -9.72
C TYR A 141 1.74 3.03 -10.19
N LEU A 142 2.45 2.26 -9.35
CA LEU A 142 3.76 1.70 -9.69
C LEU A 142 3.66 0.36 -10.43
N ILE A 143 2.73 -0.50 -10.04
CA ILE A 143 2.47 -1.79 -10.67
C ILE A 143 1.03 -2.21 -10.43
N LYS A 144 0.39 -2.81 -11.43
CA LYS A 144 -0.97 -3.39 -11.37
C LYS A 144 -0.86 -4.91 -11.48
N PRO A 145 -0.89 -5.67 -10.35
CA PRO A 145 -0.72 -7.13 -10.37
C PRO A 145 -1.77 -7.87 -11.19
N ILE A 146 -3.00 -7.37 -11.26
CA ILE A 146 -4.09 -7.94 -12.07
C ILE A 146 -3.69 -8.05 -13.54
N LYS A 147 -2.94 -7.10 -14.10
CA LYS A 147 -2.42 -7.17 -15.48
C LYS A 147 -1.42 -8.31 -15.71
N TYR A 148 -0.90 -8.88 -14.63
CA TYR A 148 0.08 -9.98 -14.65
C TYR A 148 -0.49 -11.31 -14.15
N GLY A 149 -1.79 -11.41 -13.91
CA GLY A 149 -2.48 -12.63 -13.55
C GLY A 149 -2.75 -12.82 -12.05
N ALA A 150 -2.73 -11.75 -11.25
CA ALA A 150 -3.27 -11.81 -9.90
C ALA A 150 -4.80 -11.87 -9.95
N ASP A 151 -5.38 -12.79 -9.17
CA ASP A 151 -6.83 -12.91 -9.02
C ASP A 151 -7.39 -11.92 -8.00
N ILE A 152 -6.62 -11.68 -6.92
CA ILE A 152 -7.02 -10.79 -5.83
C ILE A 152 -5.84 -9.91 -5.46
N VAL A 153 -6.13 -8.63 -5.26
CA VAL A 153 -5.17 -7.64 -4.77
C VAL A 153 -5.64 -7.10 -3.42
N VAL A 154 -4.75 -7.08 -2.44
CA VAL A 154 -5.02 -6.48 -1.14
C VAL A 154 -4.09 -5.32 -0.88
N HIS A 155 -4.54 -4.34 -0.11
CA HIS A 155 -3.72 -3.21 0.35
C HIS A 155 -3.94 -2.91 1.82
N SER A 156 -2.88 -2.50 2.48
CA SER A 156 -2.99 -1.60 3.63
C SER A 156 -3.21 -0.18 3.12
N ALA A 157 -4.46 0.28 3.13
CA ALA A 157 -4.81 1.63 2.72
C ALA A 157 -4.25 2.72 3.67
N THR A 158 -3.82 2.29 4.87
CA THR A 158 -3.07 3.09 5.85
C THR A 158 -1.80 3.74 5.29
N LYS A 159 -1.19 3.11 4.25
CA LYS A 159 0.12 3.47 3.69
C LYS A 159 -0.02 4.57 2.62
N TRP A 160 0.48 4.36 1.41
CA TRP A 160 0.45 5.36 0.32
C TRP A 160 -0.95 5.84 -0.06
N ILE A 161 -1.99 5.01 0.09
CA ILE A 161 -3.38 5.41 -0.22
C ILE A 161 -3.80 6.56 0.69
N GLY A 162 -3.73 6.40 2.00
CA GLY A 162 -3.97 7.49 2.95
C GLY A 162 -2.88 8.56 2.90
N GLY A 163 -1.63 8.14 2.97
CA GLY A 163 -0.42 8.92 2.70
C GLY A 163 -0.07 10.01 3.73
N HIS A 164 -0.80 10.12 4.83
CA HIS A 164 -0.64 11.21 5.80
C HIS A 164 -0.65 10.74 7.26
N GLY A 165 -0.62 9.42 7.50
CA GLY A 165 -0.65 8.84 8.86
C GLY A 165 -1.94 9.13 9.65
N THR A 166 -3.04 9.53 8.99
CA THR A 166 -4.26 10.05 9.64
C THR A 166 -5.36 9.02 9.83
N THR A 167 -5.31 7.90 9.10
CA THR A 167 -6.34 6.86 9.19
C THR A 167 -5.77 5.47 8.91
N ILE A 168 -6.33 4.47 9.56
CA ILE A 168 -6.06 3.06 9.29
C ILE A 168 -7.15 2.55 8.34
N GLY A 169 -6.75 1.74 7.35
CA GLY A 169 -7.69 1.12 6.42
C GLY A 169 -7.05 0.00 5.63
N GLY A 170 -7.90 -0.79 5.01
CA GLY A 170 -7.54 -1.83 4.06
C GLY A 170 -8.51 -1.87 2.91
N VAL A 171 -8.13 -2.55 1.83
CA VAL A 171 -9.01 -2.80 0.70
C VAL A 171 -8.65 -4.12 0.03
N ILE A 172 -9.66 -4.84 -0.42
CA ILE A 172 -9.57 -6.05 -1.23
C ILE A 172 -10.12 -5.69 -2.61
N ILE A 173 -9.41 -6.01 -3.66
CA ILE A 173 -9.81 -5.81 -5.06
C ILE A 173 -9.81 -7.16 -5.75
N ASP A 174 -10.88 -7.46 -6.48
CA ASP A 174 -11.11 -8.73 -7.15
C ASP A 174 -11.11 -8.57 -8.68
N ALA A 175 -10.44 -9.47 -9.36
CA ALA A 175 -10.40 -9.51 -10.82
C ALA A 175 -11.58 -10.24 -11.46
N ALA A 176 -12.37 -11.07 -10.75
CA ALA A 176 -13.59 -11.74 -11.23
C ALA A 176 -14.29 -12.78 -10.31
N ARG A 177 -13.92 -12.98 -9.03
CA ARG A 177 -14.31 -14.22 -8.32
C ARG A 177 -14.91 -14.10 -6.91
N LEU A 178 -15.12 -12.91 -6.32
CA LEU A 178 -15.57 -12.83 -4.91
C LEU A 178 -17.06 -12.52 -4.77
N GLU A 179 -17.80 -13.48 -4.18
CA GLU A 179 -18.93 -13.15 -3.33
C GLU A 179 -18.37 -12.60 -2.01
N ILE A 180 -18.33 -11.28 -1.90
CA ILE A 180 -17.71 -10.56 -0.78
C ILE A 180 -18.41 -10.92 0.53
N MET A 181 -17.64 -11.40 1.52
CA MET A 181 -18.16 -11.76 2.83
C MET A 181 -18.63 -10.54 3.62
N ARG A 182 -19.94 -10.25 3.54
CA ARG A 182 -20.66 -9.18 4.25
C ARG A 182 -20.67 -9.34 5.78
N ASN A 183 -20.23 -10.48 6.31
CA ASN A 183 -20.57 -10.90 7.67
C ASN A 183 -19.42 -10.82 8.68
N VAL A 184 -18.17 -10.56 8.27
CA VAL A 184 -16.99 -10.60 9.16
C VAL A 184 -16.89 -9.39 10.10
N GLY A 185 -17.54 -8.28 9.74
CA GLY A 185 -17.65 -7.12 10.63
C GLY A 185 -16.45 -6.15 10.64
N ALA A 186 -15.38 -6.44 9.90
CA ALA A 186 -14.18 -5.59 9.82
C ALA A 186 -14.34 -4.45 8.81
N CYS A 187 -15.44 -3.70 8.90
CA CYS A 187 -15.75 -2.60 7.99
C CYS A 187 -14.91 -1.35 8.30
N GLN A 188 -14.68 -0.53 7.27
CA GLN A 188 -14.10 0.80 7.42
C GLN A 188 -15.17 1.79 7.89
N ASN A 189 -14.78 2.82 8.64
CA ASN A 189 -15.71 3.89 9.02
C ASN A 189 -15.75 4.99 7.93
N PRO A 190 -16.88 5.73 7.79
CA PRO A 190 -17.04 6.69 6.69
C PRO A 190 -16.10 7.90 6.78
N PHE A 191 -15.67 8.34 7.97
CA PHE A 191 -14.67 9.39 8.11
C PHE A 191 -13.30 8.92 7.62
N GLY A 192 -12.89 7.69 8.00
CA GLY A 192 -11.69 7.08 7.47
C GLY A 192 -11.76 6.90 5.95
N GLY A 193 -12.89 6.46 5.42
CA GLY A 193 -13.13 6.36 3.98
C GLY A 193 -12.97 7.70 3.25
N PHE A 194 -13.50 8.77 3.81
CA PHE A 194 -13.33 10.13 3.27
C PHE A 194 -11.85 10.56 3.24
N LEU A 195 -11.09 10.30 4.31
CA LEU A 195 -9.65 10.59 4.34
C LEU A 195 -8.87 9.75 3.31
N LEU A 196 -9.24 8.50 3.11
CA LEU A 196 -8.64 7.64 2.07
C LEU A 196 -8.94 8.16 0.66
N ILE A 197 -10.16 8.64 0.39
CA ILE A 197 -10.51 9.28 -0.89
C ILE A 197 -9.63 10.51 -1.13
N GLN A 198 -9.49 11.39 -0.14
CA GLN A 198 -8.62 12.57 -0.25
C GLN A 198 -7.15 12.18 -0.49
N GLY A 199 -6.68 11.13 0.19
CA GLY A 199 -5.35 10.59 -0.03
C GLY A 199 -5.15 10.10 -1.48
N LEU A 200 -6.13 9.40 -2.05
CA LEU A 200 -6.08 8.96 -3.45
C LEU A 200 -5.99 10.13 -4.43
N GLU A 201 -6.69 11.23 -4.18
CA GLU A 201 -6.73 12.37 -5.10
C GLU A 201 -5.36 13.04 -5.36
N THR A 202 -4.38 12.83 -4.47
CA THR A 202 -3.01 13.33 -4.62
C THR A 202 -1.96 12.22 -4.73
N LEU A 203 -2.37 10.96 -4.87
CA LEU A 203 -1.48 9.81 -4.77
C LEU A 203 -0.36 9.85 -5.82
N SER A 204 -0.69 10.04 -7.11
CA SER A 204 0.30 10.04 -8.18
C SER A 204 1.36 11.13 -7.98
N LEU A 205 0.94 12.34 -7.57
CA LEU A 205 1.85 13.46 -7.31
C LEU A 205 2.83 13.15 -6.18
N ARG A 206 2.32 12.57 -5.10
CA ARG A 206 3.13 12.21 -3.92
C ARG A 206 4.10 11.09 -4.26
N VAL A 207 3.60 9.99 -4.83
CA VAL A 207 4.42 8.81 -5.14
C VAL A 207 5.47 9.12 -6.19
N HIS A 208 5.15 9.93 -7.20
CA HIS A 208 6.13 10.38 -8.18
C HIS A 208 7.29 11.10 -7.52
N ARG A 209 7.00 12.11 -6.68
CA ARG A 209 8.04 12.88 -5.97
C ARG A 209 8.83 12.01 -4.99
N GLN A 210 8.16 11.12 -4.26
CA GLN A 210 8.82 10.18 -3.36
C GLN A 210 9.76 9.23 -4.10
N ALA A 211 9.37 8.73 -5.27
CA ALA A 211 10.19 7.84 -6.08
C ALA A 211 11.44 8.57 -6.66
N GLU A 212 11.29 9.82 -7.09
CA GLU A 212 12.41 10.67 -7.50
C GLU A 212 13.39 10.88 -6.33
N ASN A 213 12.89 11.32 -5.18
CA ASN A 213 13.69 11.52 -3.98
C ASN A 213 14.40 10.22 -3.55
N SER A 214 13.70 9.08 -3.64
CA SER A 214 14.28 7.77 -3.27
C SER A 214 15.46 7.39 -4.16
N LEU A 215 15.33 7.60 -5.47
CA LEU A 215 16.41 7.32 -6.42
C LEU A 215 17.63 8.24 -6.18
N GLU A 216 17.37 9.50 -5.94
CA GLU A 216 18.41 10.48 -5.70
C GLU A 216 19.13 10.26 -4.36
N LEU A 217 18.36 9.93 -3.31
CA LEU A 217 18.91 9.57 -2.01
C LEU A 217 19.74 8.27 -2.09
N ALA A 218 19.24 7.25 -2.79
CA ALA A 218 19.94 5.99 -2.96
C ALA A 218 21.29 6.16 -3.68
N ARG A 219 21.32 6.96 -4.77
CA ARG A 219 22.58 7.29 -5.48
C ARG A 219 23.56 8.05 -4.61
N TRP A 220 23.06 8.99 -3.81
CA TRP A 220 23.90 9.75 -2.90
C TRP A 220 24.48 8.86 -1.79
N LEU A 221 23.70 7.92 -1.25
CA LEU A 221 24.15 6.96 -0.24
C LEU A 221 25.18 5.98 -0.80
N GLU A 222 25.06 5.51 -2.05
CA GLU A 222 26.03 4.61 -2.71
C GLU A 222 27.46 5.21 -2.80
N LEU A 223 27.57 6.52 -2.83
CA LEU A 223 28.86 7.24 -2.98
C LEU A 223 29.54 7.52 -1.64
N ARG A 224 29.01 7.06 -0.52
CA ARG A 224 29.48 7.43 0.81
C ARG A 224 30.39 6.36 1.43
N ASP A 225 31.46 6.81 2.03
CA ASP A 225 32.37 5.96 2.80
C ASP A 225 31.75 5.43 4.12
N ASP A 226 30.71 6.10 4.64
CA ASP A 226 29.97 5.73 5.84
C ASP A 226 28.97 4.57 5.60
N VAL A 227 28.72 4.22 4.32
CA VAL A 227 27.70 3.25 3.92
C VAL A 227 28.34 1.98 3.37
N LEU A 228 27.92 0.82 3.88
CA LEU A 228 28.42 -0.48 3.46
C LEU A 228 27.75 -0.97 2.16
N TRP A 229 26.47 -0.76 2.05
CA TRP A 229 25.63 -1.17 0.91
C TRP A 229 24.35 -0.38 0.88
N VAL A 230 23.74 -0.28 -0.31
CA VAL A 230 22.41 0.29 -0.53
C VAL A 230 21.58 -0.69 -1.33
N SER A 231 20.34 -0.95 -0.90
CA SER A 231 19.37 -1.78 -1.62
C SER A 231 18.18 -0.93 -2.04
N TYR A 232 18.11 -0.64 -3.33
CA TYR A 232 17.01 0.07 -3.96
C TYR A 232 16.90 -0.35 -5.43
N PRO A 233 15.73 -0.85 -5.90
CA PRO A 233 15.60 -1.39 -7.26
C PRO A 233 15.87 -0.40 -8.40
N GLY A 234 15.87 0.90 -8.10
CA GLY A 234 16.21 1.95 -9.05
C GLY A 234 17.70 2.12 -9.32
N LEU A 235 18.59 1.54 -8.52
CA LEU A 235 20.03 1.56 -8.76
C LEU A 235 20.42 0.52 -9.80
N GLU A 236 21.32 0.86 -10.72
CA GLU A 236 21.83 -0.08 -11.73
C GLU A 236 22.62 -1.23 -11.10
N SER A 237 23.23 -1.00 -9.95
CA SER A 237 23.94 -2.00 -9.12
C SER A 237 23.02 -3.03 -8.48
N HIS A 238 21.71 -2.75 -8.36
CA HIS A 238 20.76 -3.64 -7.70
C HIS A 238 20.50 -4.90 -8.54
N PRO A 239 20.56 -6.13 -7.98
CA PRO A 239 20.45 -7.38 -8.72
C PRO A 239 19.15 -7.54 -9.51
N TYR A 240 18.07 -6.88 -9.05
CA TYR A 240 16.76 -6.94 -9.70
C TYR A 240 16.39 -5.67 -10.48
N HIS A 241 17.36 -4.77 -10.78
CA HIS A 241 17.10 -3.54 -11.52
C HIS A 241 16.39 -3.78 -12.86
N GLN A 242 16.84 -4.78 -13.62
CA GLN A 242 16.21 -5.09 -14.91
C GLN A 242 14.77 -5.61 -14.77
N ASN A 243 14.49 -6.37 -13.71
CA ASN A 243 13.13 -6.79 -13.40
C ASN A 243 12.25 -5.59 -13.00
N ALA A 244 12.79 -4.68 -12.19
CA ALA A 244 12.09 -3.46 -11.81
C ALA A 244 11.74 -2.62 -13.04
N LYS A 245 12.67 -2.41 -13.96
CA LYS A 245 12.41 -1.72 -15.25
C LYS A 245 11.34 -2.41 -16.11
N LYS A 246 11.26 -3.72 -16.04
CA LYS A 246 10.29 -4.48 -16.84
C LYS A 246 8.85 -4.38 -16.31
N TYR A 247 8.69 -4.38 -14.99
CA TYR A 247 7.37 -4.54 -14.36
C TYR A 247 6.84 -3.26 -13.69
N MET A 248 7.72 -2.40 -13.20
CA MET A 248 7.32 -1.17 -12.53
C MET A 248 7.12 -0.02 -13.52
N GLN A 249 6.13 0.80 -13.22
CA GLN A 249 5.80 2.02 -13.97
C GLN A 249 5.97 3.22 -13.03
N ASN A 250 6.22 4.40 -13.56
CA ASN A 250 6.25 5.65 -12.80
C ASN A 250 7.28 5.70 -11.65
N GLY A 251 8.34 4.88 -11.70
CA GLY A 251 9.41 4.84 -10.71
C GLY A 251 9.65 3.46 -10.12
N PHE A 252 10.57 3.38 -9.15
CA PHE A 252 11.07 2.11 -8.57
C PHE A 252 10.69 1.92 -7.10
N GLY A 253 9.63 2.60 -6.66
CA GLY A 253 9.16 2.58 -5.26
C GLY A 253 9.73 3.74 -4.44
N CYS A 254 9.28 3.79 -3.18
CA CYS A 254 9.57 4.90 -2.27
C CYS A 254 10.21 4.43 -0.96
N VAL A 255 10.75 3.21 -0.93
CA VAL A 255 11.44 2.63 0.21
C VAL A 255 12.81 2.11 -0.24
N LEU A 256 13.83 2.41 0.53
CA LEU A 256 15.18 1.88 0.36
C LEU A 256 15.71 1.38 1.71
N THR A 257 16.73 0.54 1.66
CA THR A 257 17.50 0.14 2.83
C THR A 257 18.98 0.34 2.56
N PHE A 258 19.75 0.60 3.61
CA PHE A 258 21.20 0.69 3.51
C PHE A 258 21.84 0.24 4.82
N GLY A 259 23.10 -0.19 4.75
CA GLY A 259 23.91 -0.58 5.92
C GLY A 259 24.81 0.55 6.35
N VAL A 260 24.76 0.95 7.64
CA VAL A 260 25.68 1.93 8.23
C VAL A 260 26.97 1.22 8.64
N LYS A 261 28.13 1.79 8.30
CA LYS A 261 29.44 1.29 8.75
C LYS A 261 29.55 1.42 10.26
N GLY A 262 30.08 0.41 10.95
CA GLY A 262 30.12 0.34 12.42
C GLY A 262 29.01 -0.54 13.04
N GLY A 263 28.14 -1.17 12.22
CA GLY A 263 27.19 -2.18 12.67
C GLY A 263 25.97 -1.62 13.40
N GLU A 264 25.40 -2.42 14.31
CA GLU A 264 24.14 -2.13 15.02
C GLU A 264 24.18 -0.81 15.81
N ASN A 265 25.28 -0.56 16.53
CA ASN A 265 25.44 0.64 17.34
C ASN A 265 25.51 1.90 16.46
N ALA A 266 26.21 1.84 15.35
CA ALA A 266 26.30 2.93 14.39
C ALA A 266 24.94 3.21 13.71
N GLY A 267 24.19 2.16 13.33
CA GLY A 267 22.85 2.28 12.79
C GLY A 267 21.86 2.95 13.76
N SER A 268 21.91 2.56 15.04
CA SER A 268 21.10 3.19 16.08
C SER A 268 21.50 4.65 16.32
N ALA A 269 22.80 4.94 16.44
CA ALA A 269 23.30 6.29 16.63
C ALA A 269 22.97 7.21 15.44
N PHE A 270 23.02 6.68 14.21
CA PHE A 270 22.57 7.40 13.02
C PHE A 270 21.11 7.84 13.15
N ILE A 271 20.21 6.92 13.48
CA ILE A 271 18.78 7.20 13.60
C ILE A 271 18.49 8.20 14.73
N ASP A 272 19.17 8.05 15.88
CA ASP A 272 18.98 8.94 17.04
C ASP A 272 19.49 10.37 16.77
N ALA A 273 20.39 10.54 15.81
CA ALA A 273 20.93 11.85 15.42
C ALA A 273 20.07 12.61 14.39
N LEU A 274 19.12 11.95 13.74
CA LEU A 274 18.23 12.57 12.75
C LEU A 274 17.29 13.60 13.41
N GLN A 275 17.04 14.70 12.73
CA GLN A 275 16.17 15.79 13.21
C GLN A 275 14.92 16.00 12.32
N LEU A 276 15.05 15.77 11.02
CA LEU A 276 13.97 15.91 10.05
C LEU A 276 13.22 14.59 9.87
N ALA A 277 13.93 13.51 9.59
CA ALA A 277 13.33 12.20 9.37
C ALA A 277 12.78 11.63 10.70
N SER A 278 11.56 11.09 10.65
CA SER A 278 10.89 10.60 11.85
C SER A 278 11.20 9.13 12.12
N HIS A 279 11.64 8.81 13.34
CA HIS A 279 11.88 7.42 13.77
C HIS A 279 10.58 6.76 14.19
N LEU A 280 10.00 5.93 13.32
CA LEU A 280 8.76 5.18 13.59
C LEU A 280 8.53 4.02 12.62
N ALA A 281 7.68 3.08 13.03
CA ALA A 281 7.34 1.89 12.27
C ALA A 281 6.16 2.13 11.32
N ASN A 282 6.36 2.89 10.26
CA ASN A 282 5.39 3.04 9.16
C ASN A 282 6.11 3.14 7.82
N VAL A 283 5.36 3.20 6.72
CA VAL A 283 5.83 3.47 5.35
C VAL A 283 4.76 4.22 4.57
N GLY A 284 5.14 4.94 3.52
CA GLY A 284 4.21 5.60 2.60
C GLY A 284 3.57 6.87 3.15
N ASP A 285 4.20 7.49 4.14
CA ASP A 285 3.81 8.80 4.67
C ASP A 285 4.34 9.94 3.78
N ALA A 286 3.76 11.10 3.93
CA ALA A 286 4.22 12.35 3.34
C ALA A 286 5.64 12.72 3.76
N LYS A 287 5.99 12.40 5.00
CA LYS A 287 7.28 12.67 5.63
C LYS A 287 8.23 11.49 5.51
N THR A 288 9.52 11.77 5.48
CA THR A 288 10.56 10.73 5.53
C THR A 288 10.55 10.04 6.88
N LEU A 289 10.46 8.72 6.83
CA LEU A 289 10.43 7.85 8.01
C LEU A 289 11.61 6.90 7.98
N VAL A 290 12.23 6.69 9.15
CA VAL A 290 13.36 5.77 9.32
C VAL A 290 13.09 4.79 10.44
N ILE A 291 13.69 3.60 10.36
CA ILE A 291 13.66 2.60 11.42
C ILE A 291 14.85 1.69 11.31
N HIS A 292 15.32 1.16 12.45
CA HIS A 292 16.31 0.09 12.54
C HIS A 292 15.59 -1.26 12.71
N PRO A 293 15.40 -2.06 11.65
CA PRO A 293 14.56 -3.25 11.71
C PRO A 293 15.02 -4.29 12.73
N ALA A 294 16.33 -4.52 12.84
CA ALA A 294 16.88 -5.55 13.72
C ALA A 294 16.53 -5.33 15.20
N SER A 295 16.62 -4.09 15.70
CA SER A 295 16.31 -3.76 17.09
C SER A 295 14.85 -3.40 17.38
N THR A 296 14.00 -3.37 16.35
CA THR A 296 12.60 -2.94 16.48
C THR A 296 11.62 -3.96 15.92
N THR A 297 11.27 -3.86 14.65
CA THR A 297 10.21 -4.69 14.02
C THR A 297 10.54 -6.19 13.96
N HIS A 298 11.82 -6.56 14.07
CA HIS A 298 12.30 -7.94 14.01
C HIS A 298 13.07 -8.37 15.27
N GLN A 299 12.99 -7.59 16.36
CA GLN A 299 13.75 -7.88 17.59
C GLN A 299 13.36 -9.20 18.28
N GLN A 300 12.17 -9.73 18.00
CA GLN A 300 11.73 -11.03 18.51
C GLN A 300 12.36 -12.22 17.77
N LEU A 301 13.00 -11.99 16.62
CA LEU A 301 13.70 -13.01 15.85
C LEU A 301 15.15 -13.16 16.33
N ASN A 302 15.67 -14.38 16.34
CA ASN A 302 17.08 -14.61 16.54
C ASN A 302 17.90 -14.19 15.31
N ASP A 303 19.24 -14.18 15.41
CA ASP A 303 20.13 -13.69 14.36
C ASP A 303 19.98 -14.46 13.03
N GLU A 304 19.81 -15.79 13.09
CA GLU A 304 19.60 -16.63 11.89
C GLU A 304 18.25 -16.33 11.22
N GLU A 305 17.21 -16.16 12.02
CA GLU A 305 15.87 -15.78 11.54
C GLU A 305 15.87 -14.36 10.96
N GLN A 306 16.58 -13.40 11.57
CA GLN A 306 16.72 -12.05 11.03
C GLN A 306 17.42 -12.07 9.67
N ILE A 307 18.52 -12.79 9.53
CA ILE A 307 19.24 -12.96 8.25
C ILE A 307 18.32 -13.64 7.22
N SER A 308 17.60 -14.69 7.60
CA SER A 308 16.63 -15.37 6.72
C SER A 308 15.51 -14.45 6.28
N ALA A 309 15.10 -13.50 7.12
CA ALA A 309 14.13 -12.46 6.80
C ALA A 309 14.73 -11.27 5.99
N GLY A 310 16.03 -11.32 5.67
CA GLY A 310 16.71 -10.25 4.92
C GLY A 310 17.05 -9.03 5.77
N VAL A 311 17.14 -9.18 7.09
CA VAL A 311 17.46 -8.09 8.02
C VAL A 311 18.86 -8.31 8.58
N SER A 312 19.75 -7.36 8.35
CA SER A 312 21.10 -7.34 8.94
C SER A 312 21.19 -6.31 10.07
N LYS A 313 22.20 -6.47 10.93
CA LYS A 313 22.36 -5.66 12.15
C LYS A 313 22.65 -4.18 11.88
N GLU A 314 23.30 -3.88 10.76
CA GLU A 314 23.64 -2.52 10.33
C GLU A 314 22.54 -1.85 9.49
N MET A 315 21.41 -2.54 9.23
CA MET A 315 20.39 -2.09 8.31
C MET A 315 19.56 -0.93 8.85
N VAL A 316 19.46 0.12 8.07
CA VAL A 316 18.47 1.21 8.23
C VAL A 316 17.48 1.13 7.08
N ARG A 317 16.19 1.14 7.39
CA ARG A 317 15.10 1.24 6.40
C ARG A 317 14.58 2.67 6.37
N VAL A 318 14.46 3.22 5.16
CA VAL A 318 13.94 4.56 4.90
C VAL A 318 12.70 4.45 4.03
N SER A 319 11.57 5.00 4.48
CA SER A 319 10.43 5.33 3.63
C SER A 319 10.52 6.80 3.29
N VAL A 320 10.90 7.10 2.06
CA VAL A 320 11.24 8.46 1.65
C VAL A 320 9.98 9.28 1.45
N GLY A 321 9.94 10.46 2.04
CA GLY A 321 8.89 11.45 1.89
C GLY A 321 9.06 12.33 0.64
N TYR A 322 8.23 13.36 0.54
CA TYR A 322 8.30 14.31 -0.59
C TYR A 322 8.83 15.68 -0.17
N GLU A 323 9.56 15.77 0.94
CA GLU A 323 10.35 16.93 1.34
C GLU A 323 11.37 17.30 0.24
N HIS A 324 11.99 18.46 0.34
CA HIS A 324 13.11 18.78 -0.55
C HIS A 324 14.26 17.79 -0.31
N ILE A 325 14.80 17.23 -1.39
CA ILE A 325 15.80 16.17 -1.28
C ILE A 325 17.09 16.62 -0.58
N ASP A 326 17.48 17.88 -0.77
CA ASP A 326 18.69 18.42 -0.13
C ASP A 326 18.53 18.51 1.38
N ASP A 327 17.33 18.81 1.89
CA ASP A 327 17.05 18.84 3.33
C ASP A 327 17.15 17.42 3.94
N ILE A 328 16.65 16.40 3.23
CA ILE A 328 16.81 15.00 3.64
C ILE A 328 18.29 14.60 3.66
N LYS A 329 19.04 14.95 2.62
CA LYS A 329 20.49 14.68 2.55
C LYS A 329 21.27 15.40 3.63
N GLU A 330 20.93 16.64 3.94
CA GLU A 330 21.58 17.44 5.01
C GLU A 330 21.34 16.80 6.38
N ASP A 331 20.10 16.36 6.67
CA ASP A 331 19.75 15.66 7.90
C ASP A 331 20.59 14.37 8.05
N PHE A 332 20.69 13.59 6.99
CA PHE A 332 21.47 12.35 6.95
C PHE A 332 22.98 12.63 7.08
N GLU A 333 23.50 13.67 6.41
CA GLU A 333 24.92 14.09 6.54
C GLU A 333 25.26 14.46 7.99
N ASN A 334 24.37 15.19 8.65
CA ASN A 334 24.56 15.58 10.05
C ASN A 334 24.51 14.35 10.98
N ALA A 335 23.64 13.38 10.69
CA ALA A 335 23.59 12.12 11.43
C ALA A 335 24.88 11.29 11.25
N PHE A 336 25.40 11.16 10.02
CA PHE A 336 26.69 10.49 9.78
C PHE A 336 27.87 11.18 10.48
N LYS A 337 27.88 12.54 10.55
CA LYS A 337 28.91 13.26 11.34
C LYS A 337 28.88 12.84 12.79
N LYS A 338 27.68 12.70 13.38
CA LYS A 338 27.53 12.25 14.77
C LYS A 338 28.01 10.82 14.99
N VAL A 339 27.77 9.92 14.06
CA VAL A 339 28.28 8.54 14.13
C VAL A 339 29.83 8.54 14.16
N ARG A 340 30.46 9.32 13.25
CA ARG A 340 31.93 9.44 13.22
C ARG A 340 32.56 10.06 14.48
N GLU A 341 31.79 10.84 15.26
CA GLU A 341 32.25 11.40 16.55
C GLU A 341 32.24 10.36 17.68
N ILE A 342 31.54 9.24 17.50
CA ILE A 342 31.36 8.18 18.52
C ILE A 342 32.32 6.99 18.27
N GLU A 343 32.76 6.77 17.02
CA GLU A 343 33.78 5.80 16.64
C GLU A 343 35.20 6.30 17.05
#